data_02852b94b4ff5b0a3ad5024ebc7ef876
#
_entry.id   02852b94b4ff5b0a3ad5024ebc7ef876
#
_cell.length_a   1.000
_cell.length_b   1.000
_cell.length_c   1.000
_cell.angle_alpha   90.00
_cell.angle_beta   90.00
_cell.angle_gamma   90.00
#
_symmetry.space_group_name_H-M   'P 1'
#
loop_
_entity.id
_entity.type
_entity.pdbx_description
1 polymer ?
#
loop_
_entity_poly.entity_id
_entity_poly.type
_entity_poly.pdbx_seq_one_letter_code
_entity_poly.pdbx_strand_id
1 'polypeptide(L)'
;MNRAILALLFGTFLGLHSPVMAQDKAKTEEGEKKPENKKETAELRVVVVFSEYDGEKKITNLPYTLLVDAPEGHRGDKASIRMGLRVPIVTGSFKSGSDSSTVNQQYQYIDLGSNLDGWAGKEENGRFNLHLNLERSSAYSSGSGQKANVVTGSEVLNSQPVIQQFKTEMDLIVRDGQTIQSTVATDPVSGRVTKVEVTVNVLK
;
A
#
# COMPACT_ATOMS: atom_id res chain seq x y z
N MET A 1 -27.45 -9.05 -57.32
CA MET A 1 -26.96 -9.30 -58.74
C MET A 1 -25.62 -9.99 -58.63
N ASN A 2 -25.59 -11.18 -59.19
CA ASN A 2 -24.50 -11.96 -59.74
C ASN A 2 -23.42 -12.51 -58.78
N ARG A 3 -23.48 -13.81 -58.51
CA ARG A 3 -23.07 -15.04 -59.19
C ARG A 3 -21.58 -15.26 -59.11
N ALA A 4 -21.13 -16.29 -58.38
CA ALA A 4 -21.03 -17.74 -58.68
C ALA A 4 -19.68 -18.05 -59.38
N ILE A 5 -18.94 -19.04 -58.99
CA ILE A 5 -18.80 -20.44 -59.46
C ILE A 5 -17.40 -20.90 -58.94
N LEU A 6 -17.25 -21.90 -58.09
CA LEU A 6 -17.09 -23.34 -58.31
C LEU A 6 -15.86 -23.73 -59.14
N ALA A 7 -14.92 -24.47 -58.57
CA ALA A 7 -14.29 -25.64 -59.18
C ALA A 7 -13.53 -26.51 -58.17
N LEU A 8 -13.99 -27.70 -58.10
CA LEU A 8 -13.45 -28.94 -57.54
C LEU A 8 -12.32 -29.45 -58.44
N LEU A 9 -11.25 -29.99 -57.88
CA LEU A 9 -10.51 -31.06 -58.56
C LEU A 9 -9.79 -31.98 -57.53
N PHE A 10 -10.18 -33.23 -57.68
CA PHE A 10 -9.64 -34.47 -57.09
C PHE A 10 -8.23 -34.76 -57.57
N GLY A 11 -7.44 -35.38 -56.72
CA GLY A 11 -6.15 -35.95 -57.09
C GLY A 11 -5.61 -36.89 -56.02
N THR A 12 -6.08 -38.12 -56.05
CA THR A 12 -5.51 -39.28 -55.36
C THR A 12 -4.13 -39.64 -55.91
N PHE A 13 -3.14 -39.84 -55.05
CA PHE A 13 -2.03 -40.74 -55.42
C PHE A 13 -1.55 -41.52 -54.18
N LEU A 14 -1.69 -42.84 -54.27
CA LEU A 14 -1.12 -43.87 -53.43
C LEU A 14 0.36 -43.97 -53.71
N GLY A 15 1.16 -44.19 -52.69
CA GLY A 15 2.57 -44.56 -52.80
C GLY A 15 3.17 -44.99 -51.49
N LEU A 16 3.04 -46.28 -51.16
CA LEU A 16 3.88 -46.95 -50.15
C LEU A 16 5.37 -46.88 -50.55
N HIS A 17 6.25 -46.58 -49.59
CA HIS A 17 7.56 -47.26 -49.45
C HIS A 17 8.18 -46.80 -48.11
N SER A 18 8.32 -47.70 -47.14
CA SER A 18 9.38 -47.64 -46.12
C SER A 18 10.70 -48.15 -46.74
N PRO A 19 11.86 -47.62 -46.32
CA PRO A 19 12.67 -48.36 -45.37
C PRO A 19 13.44 -47.48 -44.33
N VAL A 20 13.46 -47.94 -43.12
CA VAL A 20 14.60 -48.40 -42.32
C VAL A 20 15.83 -47.49 -42.17
N MET A 21 16.06 -47.17 -40.90
CA MET A 21 17.36 -46.96 -40.19
C MET A 21 18.31 -45.87 -40.67
N ALA A 22 18.39 -44.82 -39.85
CA ALA A 22 19.67 -44.32 -39.36
C ALA A 22 19.45 -43.58 -38.04
N GLN A 23 19.93 -44.13 -36.95
CA GLN A 23 20.18 -43.42 -35.70
C GLN A 23 21.24 -42.38 -35.94
N ASP A 24 20.86 -41.12 -35.96
CA ASP A 24 21.85 -40.06 -35.81
C ASP A 24 21.59 -39.40 -34.44
N LYS A 25 22.65 -39.46 -33.62
CA LYS A 25 22.72 -38.89 -32.28
C LYS A 25 22.47 -37.40 -32.38
N ALA A 26 21.24 -36.98 -31.99
CA ALA A 26 21.00 -35.59 -31.67
C ALA A 26 21.90 -35.23 -30.48
N LYS A 27 22.96 -34.51 -30.78
CA LYS A 27 23.80 -33.80 -29.83
C LYS A 27 22.92 -32.84 -29.11
N THR A 28 22.63 -33.14 -27.85
CA THR A 28 22.00 -32.21 -26.92
C THR A 28 22.94 -31.02 -26.80
N GLU A 29 22.63 -29.94 -27.45
CA GLU A 29 23.20 -28.66 -27.14
C GLU A 29 22.67 -28.29 -25.75
N GLU A 30 23.48 -28.56 -24.78
CA GLU A 30 23.41 -28.02 -23.44
C GLU A 30 23.54 -26.50 -23.63
N GLY A 31 22.39 -25.82 -23.71
CA GLY A 31 22.35 -24.37 -23.74
C GLY A 31 23.05 -23.88 -22.48
N GLU A 32 24.26 -23.35 -22.65
CA GLU A 32 24.91 -22.56 -21.63
C GLU A 32 23.90 -21.52 -21.14
N LYS A 33 23.33 -21.74 -19.95
CA LYS A 33 22.62 -20.69 -19.19
C LYS A 33 23.66 -19.61 -18.95
N LYS A 34 23.61 -18.58 -19.80
CA LYS A 34 24.29 -17.31 -19.57
C LYS A 34 24.09 -16.98 -18.08
N PRO A 35 25.15 -16.74 -17.31
CA PRO A 35 24.96 -16.41 -15.89
C PRO A 35 24.05 -15.19 -15.82
N GLU A 36 22.86 -15.40 -15.27
CA GLU A 36 21.92 -14.35 -14.96
C GLU A 36 22.66 -13.48 -13.94
N ASN A 37 23.05 -12.31 -14.39
CA ASN A 37 23.78 -11.35 -13.58
C ASN A 37 22.82 -10.96 -12.44
N LYS A 38 22.92 -11.66 -11.31
CA LYS A 38 22.08 -11.49 -10.15
C LYS A 38 22.36 -10.08 -9.64
N LYS A 39 21.55 -9.11 -10.12
CA LYS A 39 21.66 -7.73 -9.68
C LYS A 39 21.55 -7.73 -8.17
N GLU A 40 22.48 -7.07 -7.53
CA GLU A 40 22.56 -6.99 -6.08
C GLU A 40 21.31 -6.26 -5.56
N THR A 41 20.53 -6.95 -4.74
CA THR A 41 19.35 -6.38 -4.09
C THR A 41 19.70 -6.15 -2.62
N ALA A 42 19.56 -4.93 -2.17
CA ALA A 42 19.68 -4.60 -0.76
C ALA A 42 18.30 -4.70 -0.11
N GLU A 43 18.22 -5.26 1.10
CA GLU A 43 17.02 -5.23 1.93
C GLU A 43 17.10 -4.07 2.91
N LEU A 44 16.09 -3.22 2.94
CA LEU A 44 16.01 -2.04 3.79
C LEU A 44 14.98 -2.23 4.90
N ARG A 45 15.38 -1.92 6.13
CA ARG A 45 14.45 -1.65 7.21
C ARG A 45 14.13 -0.17 7.23
N VAL A 46 12.88 0.18 6.91
CA VAL A 46 12.38 1.54 6.92
C VAL A 46 11.47 1.72 8.14
N VAL A 47 11.89 2.55 9.08
CA VAL A 47 11.10 2.90 10.27
C VAL A 47 10.45 4.25 10.02
N VAL A 48 9.13 4.30 10.02
CA VAL A 48 8.31 5.51 9.86
C VAL A 48 7.65 5.80 11.20
N VAL A 49 7.88 6.97 11.76
CA VAL A 49 7.29 7.39 13.04
C VAL A 49 6.39 8.60 12.80
N PHE A 50 5.09 8.44 13.05
CA PHE A 50 4.16 9.56 13.13
C PHE A 50 4.19 10.14 14.55
N SER A 51 4.49 11.41 14.66
CA SER A 51 4.46 12.15 15.94
C SER A 51 3.52 13.33 15.81
N GLU A 52 2.63 13.49 16.79
CA GLU A 52 1.72 14.63 16.88
C GLU A 52 2.08 15.50 18.08
N TYR A 53 2.08 16.81 17.86
CA TYR A 53 2.46 17.81 18.86
C TYR A 53 1.32 18.79 19.11
N ASP A 54 1.12 19.14 20.38
CA ASP A 54 0.27 20.24 20.82
C ASP A 54 1.21 21.33 21.40
N GLY A 55 1.53 22.32 20.58
CA GLY A 55 2.64 23.23 20.80
C GLY A 55 3.98 22.46 20.84
N GLU A 56 4.71 22.51 21.93
CA GLU A 56 5.97 21.80 22.11
C GLU A 56 5.80 20.38 22.67
N LYS A 57 4.62 20.05 23.17
CA LYS A 57 4.36 18.75 23.79
C LYS A 57 4.03 17.68 22.75
N LYS A 58 4.85 16.61 22.69
CA LYS A 58 4.54 15.41 21.93
C LYS A 58 3.39 14.66 22.61
N ILE A 59 2.27 14.47 21.90
CA ILE A 59 1.06 13.81 22.41
C ILE A 59 0.83 12.43 21.81
N THR A 60 1.43 12.17 20.64
CA THR A 60 1.32 10.87 19.95
C THR A 60 2.67 10.46 19.39
N ASN A 61 2.98 9.17 19.43
CA ASN A 61 4.17 8.59 18.83
C ASN A 61 3.85 7.18 18.32
N LEU A 62 3.76 7.02 17.02
CA LEU A 62 3.32 5.77 16.37
C LEU A 62 4.41 5.28 15.41
N PRO A 63 5.26 4.34 15.81
CA PRO A 63 6.27 3.74 14.95
C PRO A 63 5.68 2.61 14.10
N TYR A 64 6.10 2.55 12.84
CA TYR A 64 5.82 1.49 11.87
C TYR A 64 7.13 1.06 11.23
N THR A 65 7.27 -0.23 10.94
CA THR A 65 8.46 -0.77 10.28
C THR A 65 8.06 -1.49 9.01
N LEU A 66 8.61 -1.06 7.87
CA LEU A 66 8.51 -1.76 6.59
C LEU A 66 9.86 -2.41 6.27
N LEU A 67 9.79 -3.60 5.67
CA LEU A 67 10.92 -4.23 4.98
C LEU A 67 10.71 -4.04 3.49
N VAL A 68 11.71 -3.44 2.82
CA VAL A 68 11.60 -3.01 1.43
C VAL A 68 12.83 -3.47 0.67
N ASP A 69 12.64 -4.16 -0.43
CA ASP A 69 13.71 -4.54 -1.34
C ASP A 69 14.11 -3.35 -2.19
N ALA A 70 15.41 -3.12 -2.30
CA ALA A 70 16.01 -2.08 -3.12
C ALA A 70 16.97 -2.68 -4.15
N PRO A 71 16.46 -3.15 -5.30
CA PRO A 71 17.28 -3.65 -6.38
C PRO A 71 18.02 -2.52 -7.08
N GLU A 72 19.15 -2.86 -7.72
CA GLU A 72 19.96 -1.90 -8.46
C GLU A 72 19.33 -1.55 -9.81
N GLY A 73 19.20 -0.25 -10.10
CA GLY A 73 18.79 0.28 -11.40
C GLY A 73 17.30 0.15 -11.73
N HIS A 74 16.48 -0.31 -10.80
CA HIS A 74 15.02 -0.31 -10.94
C HIS A 74 14.33 -0.26 -9.58
N ARG A 75 13.02 -0.07 -9.61
CA ARG A 75 12.18 -0.04 -8.42
C ARG A 75 11.93 -1.46 -7.92
N GLY A 76 12.05 -1.66 -6.60
CA GLY A 76 11.67 -2.90 -5.92
C GLY A 76 10.16 -3.06 -5.76
N ASP A 77 9.77 -4.18 -5.19
CA ASP A 77 8.39 -4.50 -4.89
C ASP A 77 7.82 -3.58 -3.79
N LYS A 78 6.50 -3.42 -3.82
CA LYS A 78 5.80 -2.59 -2.86
C LYS A 78 5.60 -3.34 -1.55
N ALA A 79 6.15 -2.82 -0.45
CA ALA A 79 5.79 -3.22 0.90
C ALA A 79 4.58 -2.41 1.40
N SER A 80 3.70 -3.05 2.17
CA SER A 80 2.45 -2.43 2.63
C SER A 80 2.16 -2.77 4.08
N ILE A 81 1.74 -1.77 4.87
CA ILE A 81 1.17 -1.94 6.20
C ILE A 81 -0.24 -1.38 6.18
N ARG A 82 -1.17 -2.15 6.73
CA ARG A 82 -2.55 -1.74 6.95
C ARG A 82 -2.90 -1.99 8.39
N MET A 83 -3.17 -0.94 9.14
CA MET A 83 -3.64 -1.00 10.52
C MET A 83 -4.87 -0.14 10.65
N GLY A 84 -5.98 -0.73 11.07
CA GLY A 84 -7.22 0.01 11.19
C GLY A 84 -8.21 -0.67 12.10
N LEU A 85 -9.20 0.11 12.47
CA LEU A 85 -10.42 -0.36 13.13
C LEU A 85 -11.64 0.19 12.41
N ARG A 86 -12.68 -0.58 12.42
CA ARG A 86 -13.96 -0.21 11.84
C ARG A 86 -14.88 0.33 12.92
N VAL A 87 -15.28 1.58 12.77
CA VAL A 87 -16.08 2.29 13.76
C VAL A 87 -17.49 2.50 13.20
N PRO A 88 -18.55 2.05 13.92
CA PRO A 88 -19.92 2.38 13.55
C PRO A 88 -20.23 3.83 13.89
N ILE A 89 -20.83 4.55 12.95
CA ILE A 89 -21.41 5.88 13.19
C ILE A 89 -22.91 5.83 12.92
N VAL A 90 -23.68 6.56 13.73
CA VAL A 90 -25.14 6.68 13.55
C VAL A 90 -25.40 7.67 12.41
N THR A 91 -26.04 7.21 11.35
CA THR A 91 -26.42 8.03 10.19
C THR A 91 -27.85 8.47 10.20
N GLY A 92 -28.69 7.81 11.01
CA GLY A 92 -30.09 8.15 11.18
C GLY A 92 -30.68 7.48 12.41
N SER A 93 -31.67 8.14 13.00
CA SER A 93 -32.53 7.59 14.05
C SER A 93 -33.98 7.90 13.74
N PHE A 94 -34.86 6.91 13.85
CA PHE A 94 -36.29 7.11 13.67
C PHE A 94 -37.06 6.36 14.76
N LYS A 95 -38.16 6.97 15.20
CA LYS A 95 -39.08 6.35 16.15
C LYS A 95 -40.12 5.58 15.35
N SER A 96 -40.33 4.33 15.69
CA SER A 96 -41.32 3.49 15.04
C SER A 96 -42.52 3.30 15.99
N GLY A 97 -43.70 3.73 15.54
CA GLY A 97 -44.94 3.56 16.25
C GLY A 97 -45.38 4.74 17.14
N SER A 98 -46.62 4.71 17.60
CA SER A 98 -47.22 5.72 18.48
C SER A 98 -46.71 5.64 19.94
N ASP A 99 -46.01 4.58 20.28
CA ASP A 99 -45.38 4.41 21.59
C ASP A 99 -43.89 4.76 21.46
N SER A 100 -43.50 5.90 22.08
CA SER A 100 -42.22 6.60 21.82
C SER A 100 -40.98 5.92 22.43
N SER A 101 -41.09 4.66 22.85
CA SER A 101 -39.99 3.95 23.56
C SER A 101 -38.97 3.27 22.67
N THR A 102 -39.29 2.99 21.39
CA THR A 102 -38.38 2.25 20.49
C THR A 102 -37.73 3.19 19.48
N VAL A 103 -36.43 3.39 19.63
CA VAL A 103 -35.62 4.16 18.68
C VAL A 103 -34.84 3.18 17.81
N ASN A 104 -35.09 3.18 16.51
CA ASN A 104 -34.30 2.44 15.53
C ASN A 104 -33.16 3.34 15.05
N GLN A 105 -31.94 2.82 15.10
CA GLN A 105 -30.74 3.53 14.65
C GLN A 105 -30.16 2.87 13.38
N GLN A 106 -29.78 3.69 12.43
CA GLN A 106 -29.07 3.26 11.24
C GLN A 106 -27.59 3.56 11.40
N TYR A 107 -26.75 2.57 11.10
CA TYR A 107 -25.30 2.68 11.26
C TYR A 107 -24.62 2.62 9.92
N GLN A 108 -23.58 3.44 9.76
CA GLN A 108 -22.56 3.31 8.72
C GLN A 108 -21.22 3.03 9.38
N TYR A 109 -20.42 2.16 8.76
CA TYR A 109 -19.10 1.84 9.27
C TYR A 109 -18.04 2.64 8.52
N ILE A 110 -17.10 3.21 9.28
CA ILE A 110 -15.95 3.94 8.75
C ILE A 110 -14.68 3.22 9.19
N ASP A 111 -13.74 3.07 8.26
CA ASP A 111 -12.42 2.52 8.54
C ASP A 111 -11.49 3.66 8.97
N LEU A 112 -10.94 3.55 10.18
CA LEU A 112 -9.96 4.47 10.75
C LEU A 112 -8.65 3.75 10.96
N GLY A 113 -7.52 4.42 10.74
CA GLY A 113 -6.22 3.82 10.97
C GLY A 113 -5.10 4.41 10.17
N SER A 114 -4.09 3.59 9.89
CA SER A 114 -2.90 3.99 9.14
C SER A 114 -2.63 3.02 8.00
N ASN A 115 -2.43 3.56 6.81
CA ASN A 115 -2.01 2.87 5.62
C ASN A 115 -0.64 3.41 5.21
N LEU A 116 0.33 2.52 5.09
CA LEU A 116 1.66 2.85 4.66
C LEU A 116 2.02 1.95 3.48
N ASP A 117 2.44 2.54 2.38
CA ASP A 117 3.03 1.86 1.25
C ASP A 117 4.44 2.41 1.02
N GLY A 118 5.39 1.53 0.74
CA GLY A 118 6.75 1.92 0.46
C GLY A 118 7.40 1.04 -0.59
N TRP A 119 8.29 1.60 -1.37
CA TRP A 119 9.18 0.88 -2.29
C TRP A 119 10.47 1.65 -2.46
N ALA A 120 11.54 0.94 -2.77
CA ALA A 120 12.85 1.52 -2.92
C ALA A 120 13.58 1.01 -4.16
N GLY A 121 14.61 1.74 -4.57
CA GLY A 121 15.60 1.33 -5.54
C GLY A 121 16.98 1.76 -5.07
N LYS A 122 17.98 0.91 -5.34
CA LYS A 122 19.38 1.23 -5.07
C LYS A 122 19.91 2.13 -6.18
N GLU A 123 20.45 3.28 -5.79
CA GLU A 123 21.16 4.18 -6.67
C GLU A 123 22.68 4.00 -6.55
N GLU A 124 23.40 4.66 -7.42
CA GLU A 124 24.86 4.73 -7.35
C GLU A 124 25.33 5.39 -6.03
N ASN A 125 26.54 5.10 -5.63
CA ASN A 125 27.18 5.69 -4.43
C ASN A 125 26.51 5.34 -3.08
N GLY A 126 25.86 4.17 -2.97
CA GLY A 126 25.26 3.70 -1.71
C GLY A 126 24.06 4.53 -1.25
N ARG A 127 23.38 5.19 -2.17
CA ARG A 127 22.11 5.88 -1.93
C ARG A 127 20.95 4.99 -2.32
N PHE A 128 19.81 5.28 -1.74
CA PHE A 128 18.53 4.63 -2.04
C PHE A 128 17.49 5.69 -2.35
N ASN A 129 16.76 5.48 -3.44
CA ASN A 129 15.55 6.25 -3.73
C ASN A 129 14.39 5.53 -3.06
N LEU A 130 13.82 6.15 -2.03
CA LEU A 130 12.71 5.61 -1.22
C LEU A 130 11.46 6.43 -1.49
N HIS A 131 10.42 5.77 -1.97
CA HIS A 131 9.09 6.35 -2.10
C HIS A 131 8.17 5.84 -1.00
N LEU A 132 7.46 6.74 -0.35
CA LEU A 132 6.49 6.43 0.70
C LEU A 132 5.16 7.09 0.40
N ASN A 133 4.07 6.33 0.50
CA ASN A 133 2.71 6.83 0.52
C ASN A 133 2.13 6.53 1.90
N LEU A 134 1.81 7.59 2.63
CA LEU A 134 1.41 7.54 4.03
C LEU A 134 0.03 8.14 4.17
N GLU A 135 -0.89 7.36 4.74
CA GLU A 135 -2.25 7.81 5.03
C GLU A 135 -2.61 7.44 6.47
N ARG A 136 -3.22 8.36 7.17
CA ARG A 136 -3.72 8.15 8.53
C ARG A 136 -5.06 8.82 8.70
N SER A 137 -6.01 8.09 9.29
CA SER A 137 -7.30 8.61 9.71
C SER A 137 -7.52 8.38 11.20
N SER A 138 -8.18 9.32 11.84
CA SER A 138 -8.56 9.26 13.25
C SER A 138 -9.93 9.94 13.45
N ALA A 139 -10.64 9.54 14.50
CA ALA A 139 -11.88 10.18 14.90
C ALA A 139 -11.75 10.81 16.28
N TYR A 140 -12.39 11.93 16.48
CA TYR A 140 -12.53 12.58 17.77
C TYR A 140 -13.96 13.12 17.96
N SER A 141 -14.39 13.20 19.22
CA SER A 141 -15.73 13.74 19.55
C SER A 141 -15.74 15.26 19.44
N SER A 142 -16.73 15.83 18.77
CA SER A 142 -16.93 17.27 18.66
C SER A 142 -17.63 17.89 19.89
N GLY A 143 -17.93 17.10 20.90
CA GLY A 143 -18.65 17.55 22.11
C GLY A 143 -17.73 18.13 23.17
N SER A 144 -18.01 19.36 23.55
CA SER A 144 -17.47 20.07 24.73
C SER A 144 -15.97 20.45 24.63
N GLY A 145 -15.64 21.61 24.05
CA GLY A 145 -14.49 22.49 24.39
C GLY A 145 -13.18 21.89 24.94
N GLN A 146 -13.12 20.59 25.10
CA GLN A 146 -11.98 19.86 25.59
C GLN A 146 -11.21 19.28 24.40
N LYS A 147 -9.90 19.36 24.52
CA LYS A 147 -8.90 18.83 23.61
C LYS A 147 -9.33 17.45 23.09
N ALA A 148 -9.37 17.30 21.79
CA ALA A 148 -9.78 16.07 21.11
C ALA A 148 -9.08 14.83 21.71
N ASN A 149 -9.78 14.09 22.52
CA ASN A 149 -9.36 12.79 22.99
C ASN A 149 -9.73 11.76 21.90
N VAL A 150 -8.86 10.78 21.70
CA VAL A 150 -9.19 9.63 20.86
C VAL A 150 -10.46 9.01 21.43
N VAL A 151 -11.52 8.99 20.64
CA VAL A 151 -12.83 8.49 21.08
C VAL A 151 -12.77 6.98 21.14
N THR A 152 -12.98 6.40 22.31
CA THR A 152 -13.16 4.95 22.48
C THR A 152 -14.58 4.54 22.11
N GLY A 153 -14.73 3.30 21.63
CA GLY A 153 -15.91 2.79 20.94
C GLY A 153 -17.30 3.15 21.48
N SER A 154 -17.50 3.34 22.80
CA SER A 154 -18.82 3.68 23.37
C SER A 154 -19.21 5.16 23.22
N GLU A 155 -18.23 6.06 23.12
CA GLU A 155 -18.49 7.49 22.95
C GLU A 155 -18.81 7.86 21.49
N VAL A 156 -18.27 7.09 20.53
CA VAL A 156 -18.56 7.25 19.10
C VAL A 156 -20.04 6.96 18.79
N LEU A 157 -20.67 6.08 19.55
CA LEU A 157 -22.06 5.67 19.33
C LEU A 157 -23.09 6.77 19.67
N ASN A 158 -22.73 7.75 20.52
CA ASN A 158 -23.64 8.77 21.02
C ASN A 158 -23.35 10.20 20.50
N SER A 159 -22.25 10.40 19.78
CA SER A 159 -21.87 11.69 19.20
C SER A 159 -21.50 11.52 17.73
N GLN A 160 -21.69 12.57 16.94
CA GLN A 160 -21.14 12.58 15.57
C GLN A 160 -19.63 12.84 15.65
N PRO A 161 -18.80 11.86 15.33
CA PRO A 161 -17.34 12.07 15.36
C PRO A 161 -16.91 12.97 14.20
N VAL A 162 -15.94 13.82 14.46
CA VAL A 162 -15.16 14.48 13.42
C VAL A 162 -14.07 13.53 12.97
N ILE A 163 -13.98 13.28 11.68
CA ILE A 163 -12.95 12.42 11.09
C ILE A 163 -11.87 13.32 10.55
N GLN A 164 -10.66 13.14 11.07
CA GLN A 164 -9.45 13.75 10.57
C GLN A 164 -8.73 12.75 9.68
N GLN A 165 -8.40 13.15 8.46
CA GLN A 165 -7.61 12.36 7.53
C GLN A 165 -6.39 13.13 7.11
N PHE A 166 -5.26 12.45 7.14
CA PHE A 166 -3.97 12.92 6.69
C PHE A 166 -3.46 12.00 5.59
N LYS A 167 -2.97 12.56 4.49
CA LYS A 167 -2.34 11.82 3.40
C LYS A 167 -1.14 12.60 2.89
N THR A 168 -0.01 11.91 2.68
CA THR A 168 1.20 12.48 2.07
C THR A 168 1.94 11.45 1.25
N GLU A 169 2.60 11.91 0.19
CA GLU A 169 3.56 11.15 -0.60
C GLU A 169 4.92 11.80 -0.48
N MET A 170 5.96 10.99 -0.34
CA MET A 170 7.33 11.45 -0.11
C MET A 170 8.29 10.66 -1.00
N ASP A 171 9.11 11.36 -1.77
CA ASP A 171 10.25 10.81 -2.49
C ASP A 171 11.53 11.26 -1.78
N LEU A 172 12.29 10.30 -1.27
CA LEU A 172 13.46 10.55 -0.42
C LEU A 172 14.69 9.88 -1.02
N ILE A 173 15.80 10.63 -1.10
CA ILE A 173 17.12 10.06 -1.38
C ILE A 173 17.84 9.92 -0.05
N VAL A 174 18.07 8.68 0.36
CA VAL A 174 18.58 8.34 1.70
C VAL A 174 19.82 7.45 1.62
N ARG A 175 20.56 7.39 2.72
CA ARG A 175 21.69 6.49 2.94
C ARG A 175 21.41 5.56 4.12
N ASP A 176 22.22 4.52 4.25
CA ASP A 176 22.18 3.64 5.42
C ASP A 176 22.38 4.43 6.72
N GLY A 177 21.54 4.15 7.73
CA GLY A 177 21.53 4.82 9.03
C GLY A 177 20.96 6.24 9.03
N GLN A 178 20.50 6.76 7.88
CA GLN A 178 20.00 8.14 7.81
C GLN A 178 18.58 8.26 8.37
N THR A 179 18.35 9.32 9.13
CA THR A 179 17.04 9.75 9.61
C THR A 179 16.68 11.09 9.00
N ILE A 180 15.47 11.20 8.45
CA ILE A 180 14.88 12.42 7.92
C ILE A 180 13.61 12.71 8.71
N GLN A 181 13.44 13.95 9.17
CA GLN A 181 12.21 14.41 9.83
C GLN A 181 11.59 15.53 9.00
N SER A 182 10.30 15.45 8.79
CA SER A 182 9.50 16.47 8.10
C SER A 182 8.26 16.83 8.90
N THR A 183 7.92 18.12 8.93
CA THR A 183 6.59 18.57 9.36
C THR A 183 5.67 18.46 8.16
N VAL A 184 4.68 17.58 8.23
CA VAL A 184 3.87 17.21 7.07
C VAL A 184 2.48 17.83 7.09
N ALA A 185 1.93 18.15 8.26
CA ALA A 185 0.63 18.78 8.37
C ALA A 185 0.46 19.57 9.67
N THR A 186 -0.41 20.58 9.61
CA THR A 186 -0.97 21.25 10.79
C THR A 186 -2.49 21.13 10.71
N ASP A 187 -3.09 20.62 11.76
CA ASP A 187 -4.55 20.54 11.86
C ASP A 187 -5.15 21.96 11.98
N PRO A 188 -5.97 22.39 11.02
CA PRO A 188 -6.52 23.75 11.03
C PRO A 188 -7.52 24.01 12.18
N VAL A 189 -8.07 22.96 12.79
CA VAL A 189 -9.06 23.08 13.88
C VAL A 189 -8.38 23.13 15.24
N SER A 190 -7.44 22.23 15.51
CA SER A 190 -6.77 22.11 16.81
C SER A 190 -5.42 22.82 16.87
N GLY A 191 -4.83 23.19 15.75
CA GLY A 191 -3.48 23.74 15.66
C GLY A 191 -2.37 22.70 15.91
N ARG A 192 -2.71 21.43 16.05
CA ARG A 192 -1.74 20.35 16.26
C ARG A 192 -0.88 20.12 15.02
N VAL A 193 0.38 19.82 15.27
CA VAL A 193 1.36 19.61 14.20
C VAL A 193 1.68 18.12 14.12
N THR A 194 1.54 17.56 12.92
CA THR A 194 1.97 16.20 12.59
C THR A 194 3.34 16.24 11.95
N LYS A 195 4.28 15.49 12.53
CA LYS A 195 5.62 15.25 11.98
C LYS A 195 5.78 13.79 11.61
N VAL A 196 6.46 13.54 10.52
CA VAL A 196 6.90 12.21 10.09
C VAL A 196 8.40 12.14 10.16
N GLU A 197 8.92 11.12 10.81
CA GLU A 197 10.33 10.78 10.87
C GLU A 197 10.53 9.45 10.15
N VAL A 198 11.50 9.41 9.24
CA VAL A 198 11.84 8.22 8.46
C VAL A 198 13.30 7.88 8.70
N THR A 199 13.55 6.68 9.22
CA THR A 199 14.88 6.12 9.41
C THR A 199 15.06 4.91 8.52
N VAL A 200 16.18 4.84 7.80
CA VAL A 200 16.50 3.73 6.88
C VAL A 200 17.75 3.04 7.33
N ASN A 201 17.70 1.71 7.42
CA ASN A 201 18.88 0.87 7.72
C ASN A 201 18.94 -0.29 6.72
N VAL A 202 20.13 -0.55 6.18
CA VAL A 202 20.39 -1.71 5.33
C VAL A 202 20.51 -2.95 6.21
N LEU A 203 19.76 -4.00 5.91
CA LEU A 203 19.87 -5.30 6.55
C LEU A 203 21.05 -6.06 5.92
N LYS A 204 21.88 -6.65 6.78
CA LYS A 204 23.08 -7.44 6.37
C LYS A 204 22.83 -8.91 6.57
#